data_b36428ff24ff92769a87b5fabcc7af7a
#
_entry.id   b36428ff24ff92769a87b5fabcc7af7a
#
_cell.length_a   1.000
_cell.length_b   1.000
_cell.length_c   1.000
_cell.angle_alpha   90.00
_cell.angle_beta   90.00
_cell.angle_gamma   90.00
#
_symmetry.space_group_name_H-M   'P 1'
#
loop_
_entity.id
_entity.type
_entity.pdbx_description
1 polymer ?
#
loop_
_entity_poly.entity_id
_entity_poly.type
_entity_poly.pdbx_seq_one_letter_code
_entity_poly.pdbx_strand_id
1 'polypeptide(L)'
;MRVKFKDVFDLKDFYENYWEWLKEHGWMDFEDRLDKFERFYGERVGSGGVKEIWIRWRPYKVPEPYGAMKDPPLRYHFDIDFHILGLSTAEIIKDGKKINTNKGEIDINIRAFVEKNYEVKFAEHGLLRHVIDIFSVRIYNRSLEERKKELYREAYLMQTFLKQWFKMKTHLPYEHTESFFPGKAWPSHR
;
A
#
# COMPACT_ATOMS: atom_id res chain seq x y z
N MET A 1 0.91 7.34 1.16
CA MET A 1 0.13 6.83 2.31
C MET A 1 1.11 6.26 3.33
N ARG A 2 0.83 6.42 4.63
CA ARG A 2 1.73 5.93 5.69
C ARG A 2 0.91 5.29 6.81
N VAL A 3 1.35 4.14 7.28
CA VAL A 3 0.78 3.43 8.44
C VAL A 3 1.89 3.20 9.44
N LYS A 4 1.69 3.62 10.68
CA LYS A 4 2.66 3.48 11.76
C LYS A 4 2.00 2.77 12.94
N PHE A 5 2.63 1.71 13.41
CA PHE A 5 2.15 0.93 14.55
C PHE A 5 3.29 0.64 15.51
N LYS A 6 3.00 0.72 16.81
CA LYS A 6 3.97 0.50 17.87
C LYS A 6 3.31 -0.28 18.99
N ASP A 7 3.58 -1.56 19.03
CA ASP A 7 3.12 -2.48 20.08
C ASP A 7 3.76 -3.85 19.87
N VAL A 8 3.14 -4.86 20.42
CA VAL A 8 3.47 -6.26 20.23
C VAL A 8 2.75 -6.81 19.00
N PHE A 9 3.48 -7.41 18.07
CA PHE A 9 2.95 -8.03 16.85
C PHE A 9 3.85 -9.16 16.38
N ASP A 10 3.31 -10.12 15.64
CA ASP A 10 4.10 -11.15 14.99
C ASP A 10 4.55 -10.65 13.60
N LEU A 11 5.85 -10.36 13.47
CA LEU A 11 6.39 -9.84 12.21
C LEU A 11 6.31 -10.87 11.09
N LYS A 12 6.52 -12.16 11.41
CA LYS A 12 6.48 -13.22 10.41
C LYS A 12 5.05 -13.41 9.89
N ASP A 13 4.09 -13.52 10.79
CA ASP A 13 2.67 -13.65 10.45
C ASP A 13 2.18 -12.43 9.64
N PHE A 14 2.60 -11.21 10.05
CA PHE A 14 2.31 -9.99 9.28
C PHE A 14 2.85 -10.06 7.85
N TYR A 15 4.11 -10.45 7.70
CA TYR A 15 4.78 -10.51 6.41
C TYR A 15 4.11 -11.51 5.47
N GLU A 16 3.79 -12.70 5.95
CA GLU A 16 3.11 -13.77 5.21
C GLU A 16 1.69 -13.36 4.80
N ASN A 17 0.89 -12.84 5.72
CA ASN A 17 -0.48 -12.38 5.44
C ASN A 17 -0.51 -11.21 4.45
N TYR A 18 0.44 -10.28 4.54
CA TYR A 18 0.48 -9.14 3.62
C TYR A 18 0.91 -9.57 2.22
N TRP A 19 1.83 -10.51 2.13
CA TRP A 19 2.25 -11.11 0.87
C TRP A 19 1.10 -11.88 0.20
N GLU A 20 0.34 -12.68 0.95
CA GLU A 20 -0.85 -13.38 0.45
C GLU A 20 -1.92 -12.40 -0.03
N TRP A 21 -2.16 -11.33 0.73
CA TRP A 21 -3.10 -10.29 0.32
C TRP A 21 -2.74 -9.69 -1.04
N LEU A 22 -1.48 -9.38 -1.28
CA LEU A 22 -1.03 -8.86 -2.57
C LEU A 22 -1.29 -9.85 -3.71
N LYS A 23 -1.01 -11.14 -3.49
CA LYS A 23 -1.28 -12.20 -4.48
C LYS A 23 -2.76 -12.33 -4.81
N GLU A 24 -3.60 -12.38 -3.79
CA GLU A 24 -5.05 -12.52 -3.94
C GLU A 24 -5.66 -11.34 -4.74
N HIS A 25 -5.06 -10.16 -4.60
CA HIS A 25 -5.49 -8.97 -5.35
C HIS A 25 -4.81 -8.82 -6.72
N GLY A 26 -4.10 -9.85 -7.19
CA GLY A 26 -3.51 -9.89 -8.52
C GLY A 26 -2.29 -8.99 -8.71
N TRP A 27 -1.60 -8.66 -7.61
CA TRP A 27 -0.31 -7.98 -7.69
C TRP A 27 0.80 -8.97 -8.02
N MET A 28 1.71 -8.59 -8.88
CA MET A 28 2.79 -9.42 -9.41
C MET A 28 4.15 -8.79 -9.13
N ASP A 29 5.19 -9.60 -9.23
CA ASP A 29 6.56 -9.16 -9.23
C ASP A 29 7.02 -8.74 -10.64
N PHE A 30 8.12 -8.02 -10.72
CA PHE A 30 8.78 -7.57 -11.95
C PHE A 30 9.01 -8.68 -12.99
N GLU A 31 9.18 -9.91 -12.58
CA GLU A 31 9.37 -11.08 -13.47
C GLU A 31 8.08 -11.83 -13.79
N ASP A 32 6.91 -11.19 -13.63
CA ASP A 32 5.58 -11.81 -13.75
C ASP A 32 5.38 -12.98 -12.78
N ARG A 33 6.14 -12.99 -11.68
CA ARG A 33 6.06 -14.00 -10.63
C ARG A 33 5.22 -13.50 -9.46
N LEU A 34 4.61 -14.43 -8.75
CA LEU A 34 3.80 -14.12 -7.56
C LEU A 34 4.61 -14.26 -6.26
N ASP A 35 5.93 -14.49 -6.35
CA ASP A 35 6.70 -14.99 -5.22
C ASP A 35 7.82 -14.09 -4.72
N LYS A 36 8.12 -12.95 -5.38
CA LYS A 36 9.27 -12.12 -5.00
C LYS A 36 8.99 -10.62 -5.04
N PHE A 37 8.09 -10.14 -4.19
CA PHE A 37 7.87 -8.69 -4.06
C PHE A 37 9.04 -7.94 -3.45
N GLU A 38 9.86 -8.64 -2.65
CA GLU A 38 10.98 -8.06 -1.95
C GLU A 38 12.15 -7.76 -2.90
N ARG A 39 12.57 -6.49 -2.95
CA ARG A 39 13.71 -6.00 -3.70
C ARG A 39 14.91 -5.67 -2.83
N PHE A 40 14.65 -5.42 -1.57
CA PHE A 40 15.69 -5.07 -0.62
C PHE A 40 15.30 -5.54 0.78
N TYR A 41 16.24 -6.15 1.46
CA TYR A 41 16.20 -6.46 2.87
C TYR A 41 17.50 -6.00 3.51
N GLY A 42 17.40 -5.21 4.58
CA GLY A 42 18.54 -4.76 5.37
C GLY A 42 18.22 -4.94 6.85
N GLU A 43 19.15 -5.50 7.60
CA GLU A 43 19.03 -5.72 9.03
C GLU A 43 20.25 -5.16 9.76
N ARG A 44 20.00 -4.44 10.84
CA ARG A 44 21.02 -4.00 11.78
C ARG A 44 20.67 -4.52 13.17
N VAL A 45 21.62 -5.15 13.82
CA VAL A 45 21.49 -5.64 15.19
C VAL A 45 22.23 -4.69 16.12
N GLY A 46 21.51 -4.09 17.06
CA GLY A 46 22.05 -3.22 18.10
C GLY A 46 22.44 -3.99 19.37
N SER A 47 22.84 -3.23 20.37
CA SER A 47 23.16 -3.79 21.69
C SER A 47 21.90 -4.46 22.31
N GLY A 48 22.11 -5.61 22.94
CA GLY A 48 21.00 -6.37 23.54
C GLY A 48 20.12 -7.16 22.54
N GLY A 49 20.57 -7.32 21.28
CA GLY A 49 19.85 -8.09 20.27
C GLY A 49 18.65 -7.38 19.65
N VAL A 50 18.50 -6.08 19.91
CA VAL A 50 17.44 -5.27 19.33
C VAL A 50 17.73 -5.03 17.85
N LYS A 51 16.73 -5.28 16.99
CA LYS A 51 16.90 -5.20 15.55
C LYS A 51 16.24 -3.94 14.97
N GLU A 52 16.87 -3.44 13.94
CA GLU A 52 16.32 -2.43 13.03
C GLU A 52 16.33 -3.02 11.63
N ILE A 53 15.17 -3.00 10.94
CA ILE A 53 14.99 -3.70 9.66
C ILE A 53 14.39 -2.76 8.64
N TRP A 54 14.94 -2.82 7.42
CA TRP A 54 14.43 -2.11 6.23
C TRP A 54 14.07 -3.13 5.17
N ILE A 55 12.83 -3.07 4.69
CA ILE A 55 12.34 -3.95 3.62
C ILE A 55 11.72 -3.07 2.54
N ARG A 56 11.94 -3.40 1.27
CA ARG A 56 11.32 -2.72 0.14
C ARG A 56 10.66 -3.72 -0.78
N TRP A 57 9.36 -3.55 -0.96
CA TRP A 57 8.57 -4.31 -1.93
C TRP A 57 8.17 -3.42 -3.09
N ARG A 58 8.16 -3.99 -4.31
CA ARG A 58 7.85 -3.28 -5.55
C ARG A 58 6.88 -4.10 -6.42
N PRO A 59 5.68 -4.41 -5.92
CA PRO A 59 4.68 -5.09 -6.72
C PRO A 59 4.13 -4.18 -7.80
N TYR A 60 3.73 -4.78 -8.93
CA TYR A 60 3.00 -4.13 -9.97
C TYR A 60 1.74 -4.92 -10.34
N LYS A 61 0.78 -4.27 -11.01
CA LYS A 61 -0.45 -4.88 -11.51
C LYS A 61 -0.80 -4.26 -12.86
N VAL A 62 -1.22 -5.09 -13.79
CA VAL A 62 -1.73 -4.64 -15.08
C VAL A 62 -3.23 -4.45 -14.97
N PRO A 63 -3.77 -3.24 -15.24
CA PRO A 63 -5.22 -3.02 -15.18
C PRO A 63 -5.94 -3.72 -16.34
N GLU A 64 -7.18 -4.14 -16.10
CA GLU A 64 -8.05 -4.59 -17.18
C GLU A 64 -8.43 -3.39 -18.11
N PRO A 65 -8.51 -3.58 -19.44
CA PRO A 65 -8.47 -4.85 -20.18
C PRO A 65 -7.07 -5.25 -20.67
N TYR A 66 -6.00 -4.69 -20.12
CA TYR A 66 -4.64 -4.85 -20.65
C TYR A 66 -3.92 -6.12 -20.14
N GLY A 67 -4.55 -6.89 -19.23
CA GLY A 67 -3.92 -8.05 -18.57
C GLY A 67 -3.36 -9.13 -19.50
N ALA A 68 -3.97 -9.32 -20.67
CA ALA A 68 -3.50 -10.28 -21.67
C ALA A 68 -2.42 -9.73 -22.61
N MET A 69 -2.05 -8.44 -22.52
CA MET A 69 -1.07 -7.82 -23.41
C MET A 69 0.35 -8.08 -22.90
N LYS A 70 1.23 -8.50 -23.80
CA LYS A 70 2.66 -8.65 -23.50
C LYS A 70 3.29 -7.32 -23.03
N ASP A 71 2.90 -6.22 -23.68
CA ASP A 71 3.37 -4.87 -23.40
C ASP A 71 2.18 -3.94 -23.12
N PRO A 72 1.66 -3.95 -21.90
CA PRO A 72 0.52 -3.10 -21.55
C PRO A 72 0.90 -1.61 -21.61
N PRO A 73 -0.02 -0.75 -22.07
CA PRO A 73 0.23 0.69 -22.14
C PRO A 73 0.34 1.37 -20.79
N LEU A 74 -0.24 0.74 -19.76
CA LEU A 74 -0.23 1.22 -18.37
C LEU A 74 0.07 0.07 -17.43
N ARG A 75 0.77 0.39 -16.33
CA ARG A 75 0.94 -0.49 -15.17
C ARG A 75 0.68 0.28 -13.89
N TYR A 76 0.11 -0.38 -12.91
CA TYR A 76 0.01 0.12 -11.55
C TYR A 76 1.21 -0.35 -10.76
N HIS A 77 1.78 0.53 -9.95
CA HIS A 77 2.89 0.21 -9.08
C HIS A 77 2.59 0.61 -7.65
N PHE A 78 3.01 -0.25 -6.72
CA PHE A 78 3.19 0.13 -5.33
C PHE A 78 4.67 0.11 -4.96
N ASP A 79 5.14 1.21 -4.41
CA ASP A 79 6.39 1.27 -3.67
C ASP A 79 6.06 1.14 -2.19
N ILE A 80 6.36 0.01 -1.61
CA ILE A 80 6.10 -0.30 -0.21
C ILE A 80 7.43 -0.38 0.52
N ASP A 81 7.68 0.59 1.39
CA ASP A 81 8.89 0.66 2.19
C ASP A 81 8.52 0.43 3.67
N PHE A 82 9.10 -0.61 4.25
CA PHE A 82 8.97 -0.93 5.67
C PHE A 82 10.21 -0.45 6.40
N HIS A 83 10.00 0.19 7.53
CA HIS A 83 11.05 0.50 8.48
C HIS A 83 10.61 0.02 9.87
N ILE A 84 11.30 -0.97 10.39
CA ILE A 84 10.99 -1.60 11.65
C ILE A 84 12.05 -1.20 12.65
N LEU A 85 11.64 -0.57 13.74
CA LEU A 85 12.51 -0.01 14.75
C LEU A 85 12.34 -0.75 16.07
N GLY A 86 13.47 -1.00 16.72
CA GLY A 86 13.44 -1.52 18.09
C GLY A 86 12.84 -2.90 18.23
N LEU A 87 12.95 -3.75 17.18
CA LEU A 87 12.36 -5.07 17.19
C LEU A 87 13.10 -5.98 18.18
N SER A 88 12.39 -6.44 19.19
CA SER A 88 12.87 -7.36 20.21
C SER A 88 11.89 -8.53 20.37
N THR A 89 12.38 -9.66 20.85
CA THR A 89 11.54 -10.80 21.20
C THR A 89 10.71 -10.47 22.42
N ALA A 90 9.42 -10.81 22.39
CA ALA A 90 8.50 -10.67 23.51
C ALA A 90 7.72 -11.97 23.69
N GLU A 91 7.36 -12.31 24.92
CA GLU A 91 6.45 -13.42 25.22
C GLU A 91 5.10 -12.86 25.65
N ILE A 92 4.03 -13.40 25.07
CA ILE A 92 2.66 -13.11 25.50
C ILE A 92 1.97 -14.40 25.95
N ILE A 93 1.03 -14.27 26.88
CA ILE A 93 0.17 -15.38 27.28
C ILE A 93 -1.18 -15.17 26.58
N LYS A 94 -1.53 -16.10 25.69
CA LYS A 94 -2.82 -16.16 25.01
C LYS A 94 -3.44 -17.52 25.26
N ASP A 95 -4.66 -17.53 25.75
CA ASP A 95 -5.41 -18.78 26.08
C ASP A 95 -4.63 -19.76 26.97
N GLY A 96 -3.87 -19.20 27.95
CA GLY A 96 -3.05 -20.00 28.88
C GLY A 96 -1.76 -20.56 28.27
N LYS A 97 -1.44 -20.27 27.00
CA LYS A 97 -0.21 -20.71 26.34
C LYS A 97 0.73 -19.54 26.16
N LYS A 98 2.03 -19.78 26.41
CA LYS A 98 3.08 -18.81 26.07
C LYS A 98 3.34 -18.83 24.56
N ILE A 99 3.26 -17.67 23.93
CA ILE A 99 3.54 -17.47 22.50
C ILE A 99 4.69 -16.47 22.38
N ASN A 100 5.72 -16.86 21.63
CA ASN A 100 6.80 -15.95 21.26
C ASN A 100 6.33 -15.04 20.15
N THR A 101 6.56 -13.75 20.33
CA THR A 101 6.17 -12.71 19.41
C THR A 101 7.24 -11.60 19.37
N ASN A 102 6.98 -10.52 18.69
CA ASN A 102 7.88 -9.38 18.59
C ASN A 102 7.25 -8.16 19.26
N LYS A 103 8.08 -7.30 19.82
CA LYS A 103 7.72 -5.96 20.27
C LYS A 103 8.59 -4.96 19.53
N GLY A 104 7.98 -3.93 18.96
CA GLY A 104 8.71 -2.93 18.22
C GLY A 104 7.78 -1.87 17.62
N GLU A 105 8.34 -1.09 16.73
CA GLU A 105 7.61 -0.08 15.95
C GLU A 105 7.79 -0.39 14.48
N ILE A 106 6.70 -0.49 13.72
CA ILE A 106 6.71 -0.66 12.28
C ILE A 106 6.12 0.58 11.60
N ASP A 107 6.85 1.11 10.62
CA ASP A 107 6.46 2.24 9.79
C ASP A 107 6.41 1.78 8.34
N ILE A 108 5.21 1.78 7.76
CA ILE A 108 4.95 1.32 6.40
C ILE A 108 4.62 2.53 5.55
N ASN A 109 5.50 2.85 4.61
CA ASN A 109 5.28 3.94 3.65
C ASN A 109 4.92 3.37 2.29
N ILE A 110 3.76 3.76 1.75
CA ILE A 110 3.23 3.25 0.50
C ILE A 110 3.02 4.41 -0.46
N ARG A 111 3.64 4.30 -1.64
CA ARG A 111 3.44 5.19 -2.77
C ARG A 111 2.78 4.40 -3.89
N ALA A 112 1.69 4.92 -4.43
CA ALA A 112 0.97 4.36 -5.55
C ALA A 112 1.14 5.27 -6.77
N PHE A 113 1.49 4.72 -7.92
CA PHE A 113 1.58 5.47 -9.16
C PHE A 113 1.24 4.61 -10.37
N VAL A 114 0.87 5.29 -11.45
CA VAL A 114 0.59 4.69 -12.75
C VAL A 114 1.79 4.93 -13.65
N GLU A 115 2.42 3.85 -14.09
CA GLU A 115 3.46 3.88 -15.12
C GLU A 115 2.81 3.96 -16.49
N LYS A 116 3.32 4.85 -17.33
CA LYS A 116 2.77 5.15 -18.66
C LYS A 116 3.71 4.61 -19.74
N ASN A 117 3.66 3.33 -20.02
CA ASN A 117 4.50 2.68 -21.03
C ASN A 117 4.22 3.18 -22.46
N TYR A 118 3.01 3.70 -22.71
CA TYR A 118 2.68 4.27 -24.02
C TYR A 118 3.56 5.48 -24.36
N GLU A 119 4.00 6.25 -23.38
CA GLU A 119 4.88 7.41 -23.63
C GLU A 119 6.22 6.99 -24.23
N VAL A 120 6.78 5.88 -23.76
CA VAL A 120 8.02 5.30 -24.31
C VAL A 120 7.81 4.88 -25.76
N LYS A 121 6.72 4.15 -26.04
CA LYS A 121 6.39 3.68 -27.41
C LYS A 121 6.17 4.84 -28.38
N PHE A 122 5.53 5.93 -27.93
CA PHE A 122 5.35 7.14 -28.75
C PHE A 122 6.68 7.83 -29.02
N ALA A 123 7.58 7.87 -28.03
CA ALA A 123 8.89 8.50 -28.17
C ALA A 123 9.79 7.79 -29.18
N GLU A 124 9.66 6.46 -29.31
CA GLU A 124 10.39 5.65 -30.29
C GLU A 124 9.91 5.86 -31.73
N HIS A 125 8.67 6.33 -31.92
CA HIS A 125 8.11 6.60 -33.24
C HIS A 125 8.38 8.03 -33.73
N GLY A 126 9.03 8.15 -34.90
CA GLY A 126 9.45 9.46 -35.44
C GLY A 126 8.33 10.50 -35.61
N LEU A 127 7.11 10.08 -35.96
CA LEU A 127 5.95 10.97 -36.11
C LEU A 127 5.15 11.11 -34.82
N LEU A 128 4.95 10.03 -34.06
CA LEU A 128 4.09 10.02 -32.89
C LEU A 128 4.68 10.82 -31.71
N ARG A 129 6.00 10.94 -31.63
CA ARG A 129 6.66 11.76 -30.57
C ARG A 129 6.21 13.23 -30.57
N HIS A 130 5.78 13.78 -31.73
CA HIS A 130 5.35 15.16 -31.82
C HIS A 130 3.88 15.39 -31.40
N VAL A 131 3.11 14.31 -31.28
CA VAL A 131 1.69 14.38 -30.91
C VAL A 131 1.41 13.81 -29.50
N ILE A 132 2.45 13.36 -28.80
CA ILE A 132 2.32 12.73 -27.48
C ILE A 132 1.61 13.63 -26.46
N ASP A 133 1.95 14.93 -26.44
CA ASP A 133 1.36 15.89 -25.52
C ASP A 133 -0.13 16.09 -25.79
N ILE A 134 -0.50 16.22 -27.08
CA ILE A 134 -1.91 16.36 -27.47
C ILE A 134 -2.68 15.08 -27.16
N PHE A 135 -2.09 13.92 -27.44
CA PHE A 135 -2.68 12.63 -27.14
C PHE A 135 -2.90 12.45 -25.64
N SER A 136 -1.87 12.69 -24.83
CA SER A 136 -1.91 12.51 -23.38
C SER A 136 -2.92 13.46 -22.71
N VAL A 137 -2.94 14.72 -23.12
CA VAL A 137 -3.78 15.76 -22.49
C VAL A 137 -5.22 15.74 -22.99
N ARG A 138 -5.46 15.55 -24.29
CA ARG A 138 -6.80 15.69 -24.86
C ARG A 138 -7.54 14.36 -25.05
N ILE A 139 -6.81 13.31 -25.43
CA ILE A 139 -7.45 12.03 -25.80
C ILE A 139 -7.41 11.07 -24.62
N TYR A 140 -6.26 10.91 -24.00
CA TYR A 140 -6.04 9.85 -23.02
C TYR A 140 -6.25 10.28 -21.56
N ASN A 141 -6.36 11.59 -21.30
CA ASN A 141 -6.45 12.12 -19.94
C ASN A 141 -7.65 11.55 -19.15
N ARG A 142 -8.83 11.44 -19.78
CA ARG A 142 -10.02 10.89 -19.12
C ARG A 142 -9.80 9.45 -18.68
N SER A 143 -9.27 8.62 -19.57
CA SER A 143 -8.97 7.22 -19.25
C SER A 143 -7.92 7.12 -18.15
N LEU A 144 -6.89 7.97 -18.19
CA LEU A 144 -5.84 8.01 -17.17
C LEU A 144 -6.40 8.41 -15.79
N GLU A 145 -7.32 9.37 -15.74
CA GLU A 145 -7.96 9.78 -14.48
C GLU A 145 -8.86 8.66 -13.91
N GLU A 146 -9.55 7.92 -14.75
CA GLU A 146 -10.32 6.74 -14.33
C GLU A 146 -9.39 5.66 -13.74
N ARG A 147 -8.24 5.41 -14.37
CA ARG A 147 -7.22 4.47 -13.88
C ARG A 147 -6.55 4.93 -12.58
N LYS A 148 -6.31 6.20 -12.42
CA LYS A 148 -5.83 6.74 -11.14
C LYS A 148 -6.84 6.52 -10.01
N LYS A 149 -8.14 6.74 -10.27
CA LYS A 149 -9.20 6.49 -9.28
C LYS A 149 -9.30 5.02 -8.91
N GLU A 150 -9.11 4.11 -9.87
CA GLU A 150 -9.05 2.67 -9.63
C GLU A 150 -7.87 2.33 -8.72
N LEU A 151 -6.66 2.81 -9.04
CA LEU A 151 -5.49 2.62 -8.20
C LEU A 151 -5.66 3.21 -6.79
N TYR A 152 -6.34 4.34 -6.65
CA TYR A 152 -6.69 4.91 -5.36
C TYR A 152 -7.56 3.95 -4.52
N ARG A 153 -8.55 3.32 -5.14
CA ARG A 153 -9.40 2.33 -4.44
C ARG A 153 -8.58 1.14 -3.96
N GLU A 154 -7.69 0.62 -4.79
CA GLU A 154 -6.76 -0.46 -4.42
C GLU A 154 -5.87 -0.05 -3.24
N ALA A 155 -5.33 1.18 -3.26
CA ALA A 155 -4.52 1.70 -2.16
C ALA A 155 -5.31 1.84 -0.85
N TYR A 156 -6.58 2.25 -0.91
CA TYR A 156 -7.44 2.30 0.28
C TYR A 156 -7.82 0.91 0.81
N LEU A 157 -8.05 -0.07 -0.07
CA LEU A 157 -8.27 -1.46 0.33
C LEU A 157 -7.06 -2.00 1.08
N MET A 158 -5.85 -1.76 0.56
CA MET A 158 -4.60 -2.13 1.23
C MET A 158 -4.46 -1.44 2.60
N GLN A 159 -4.75 -0.14 2.68
CA GLN A 159 -4.72 0.57 3.96
C GLN A 159 -5.69 -0.01 4.98
N THR A 160 -6.89 -0.38 4.52
CA THR A 160 -7.90 -0.99 5.37
C THR A 160 -7.44 -2.34 5.90
N PHE A 161 -6.87 -3.18 5.03
CA PHE A 161 -6.26 -4.43 5.43
C PHE A 161 -5.19 -4.23 6.51
N LEU A 162 -4.24 -3.31 6.30
CA LEU A 162 -3.18 -3.03 7.27
C LEU A 162 -3.74 -2.57 8.62
N LYS A 163 -4.73 -1.67 8.61
CA LYS A 163 -5.36 -1.20 9.84
C LYS A 163 -6.11 -2.31 10.56
N GLN A 164 -6.81 -3.17 9.84
CA GLN A 164 -7.52 -4.31 10.41
C GLN A 164 -6.55 -5.33 11.01
N TRP A 165 -5.48 -5.65 10.30
CA TRP A 165 -4.47 -6.58 10.79
C TRP A 165 -3.84 -6.10 12.12
N PHE A 166 -3.45 -4.82 12.19
CA PHE A 166 -2.92 -4.21 13.40
C PHE A 166 -4.01 -3.84 14.43
N LYS A 167 -5.28 -4.15 14.18
CA LYS A 167 -6.43 -3.77 15.05
C LYS A 167 -6.45 -2.28 15.39
N MET A 168 -6.02 -1.44 14.46
CA MET A 168 -6.02 0.00 14.63
C MET A 168 -7.45 0.53 14.56
N LYS A 169 -7.78 1.50 15.42
CA LYS A 169 -9.07 2.19 15.34
C LYS A 169 -9.19 2.90 13.99
N THR A 170 -10.16 2.48 13.20
CA THR A 170 -10.57 3.23 12.01
C THR A 170 -11.55 4.30 12.46
N HIS A 171 -11.14 5.56 12.45
CA HIS A 171 -12.09 6.66 12.56
C HIS A 171 -12.91 6.73 11.27
N LEU A 172 -14.09 6.12 11.29
CA LEU A 172 -15.13 6.45 10.33
C LEU A 172 -15.74 7.78 10.78
N PRO A 173 -15.66 8.83 9.97
CA PRO A 173 -16.22 10.12 10.35
C PRO A 173 -17.76 10.10 10.54
N TYR A 174 -18.40 8.98 10.27
CA TYR A 174 -19.85 8.79 10.39
C TYR A 174 -20.34 8.38 11.78
N GLU A 175 -19.49 7.81 12.65
CA GLU A 175 -19.97 7.32 13.94
C GLU A 175 -20.13 8.41 15.02
N HIS A 176 -19.64 9.62 14.77
CA HIS A 176 -19.69 10.71 15.76
C HIS A 176 -20.53 11.92 15.36
N THR A 177 -21.23 11.88 14.23
CA THR A 177 -22.09 13.01 13.83
C THR A 177 -23.46 13.04 14.50
N GLU A 178 -23.82 12.02 15.27
CA GLU A 178 -25.10 12.02 15.99
C GLU A 178 -25.15 12.99 17.17
N SER A 179 -24.02 13.47 17.66
CA SER A 179 -23.98 14.35 18.84
C SER A 179 -23.78 15.83 18.54
N PHE A 180 -23.41 16.21 17.32
CA PHE A 180 -23.18 17.59 16.94
C PHE A 180 -24.26 18.11 15.99
N PHE A 181 -25.43 18.44 16.55
CA PHE A 181 -26.45 19.21 15.82
C PHE A 181 -26.22 20.69 16.09
N PRO A 182 -25.95 21.50 15.07
CA PRO A 182 -25.83 22.96 15.23
C PRO A 182 -27.04 23.61 15.91
N GLY A 183 -28.23 23.03 15.73
CA GLY A 183 -29.46 23.50 16.36
C GLY A 183 -29.48 23.43 17.89
N LYS A 184 -28.61 22.64 18.53
CA LYS A 184 -28.44 22.60 20.00
C LYS A 184 -27.36 23.55 20.51
N ALA A 185 -26.51 24.11 19.64
CA ALA A 185 -25.45 25.05 19.99
C ALA A 185 -25.92 26.51 20.01
N TRP A 186 -27.11 26.81 19.53
CA TRP A 186 -27.67 28.14 19.53
C TRP A 186 -28.71 28.26 20.64
N PRO A 187 -28.64 29.28 21.49
CA PRO A 187 -29.72 29.56 22.44
C PRO A 187 -31.00 29.81 21.61
N SER A 188 -32.05 29.05 21.92
CA SER A 188 -33.34 29.26 21.32
C SER A 188 -33.75 30.70 21.57
N HIS A 189 -33.83 31.49 20.52
CA HIS A 189 -34.44 32.82 20.63
C HIS A 189 -35.90 32.61 21.02
N ARG A 190 -36.23 33.06 22.23
CA ARG A 190 -37.58 33.38 22.66
C ARG A 190 -38.05 34.65 21.97
#